data_bc3d73fe90c2a5b523018fe83579f966
#
_entry.id   bc3d73fe90c2a5b523018fe83579f966
#
_cell.length_a   1.000
_cell.length_b   1.000
_cell.length_c   1.000
_cell.angle_alpha   90.00
_cell.angle_beta   90.00
_cell.angle_gamma   90.00
#
_symmetry.space_group_name_H-M   'P 1'
#
loop_
_entity.id
_entity.type
_entity.pdbx_description
1 polymer ?
#
loop_
_entity_poly.entity_id
_entity_poly.type
_entity_poly.pdbx_seq_one_letter_code
_entity_poly.pdbx_strand_id
1 'polypeptide(L)' 'MNHAYVLFNVESNSEDQVLKDVRAVDGVQEAYVVYGVYDLAARIEAVSMTELKELVSRHLRMITNVKTTLTLILVE' A
#
# COMPACT_ATOMS: atom_id res chain seq x y z
N MET A 1 -16.38 -0.44 -7.82
CA MET A 1 -15.19 -0.25 -7.00
C MET A 1 -13.94 -0.19 -7.85
N ASN A 2 -13.02 0.69 -7.48
CA ASN A 2 -11.72 0.74 -8.11
C ASN A 2 -10.71 0.01 -7.23
N HIS A 3 -9.81 -0.74 -7.86
CA HIS A 3 -8.84 -1.60 -7.17
C HIS A 3 -7.44 -1.29 -7.64
N ALA A 4 -6.48 -1.50 -6.76
CA ALA A 4 -5.07 -1.40 -7.12
C ALA A 4 -4.23 -2.31 -6.23
N TYR A 5 -3.06 -2.70 -6.74
CA TYR A 5 -2.01 -3.25 -5.91
C TYR A 5 -1.01 -2.14 -5.64
N VAL A 6 -0.52 -2.08 -4.41
CA VAL A 6 0.53 -1.14 -4.03
C VAL A 6 1.71 -1.95 -3.49
N LEU A 7 2.87 -1.71 -4.06
CA LEU A 7 4.11 -2.36 -3.65
C LEU A 7 4.96 -1.34 -2.92
N PHE A 8 5.57 -1.75 -1.80
CA PHE A 8 6.29 -0.83 -0.93
C PHE A 8 7.74 -1.27 -0.76
N ASN A 9 8.64 -0.31 -0.74
CA ASN A 9 9.96 -0.50 -0.15
C ASN A 9 9.99 0.25 1.17
N VAL A 10 10.54 -0.39 2.19
CA VAL A 10 10.57 0.17 3.55
C VAL A 10 11.98 0.15 4.10
N GLU A 11 12.19 0.91 5.18
CA GLU A 11 13.47 0.92 5.87
C GLU A 11 13.77 -0.45 6.47
N SER A 12 15.05 -0.79 6.56
CA SER A 12 15.48 -2.08 7.09
C SER A 12 14.91 -2.31 8.49
N ASN A 13 14.43 -3.52 8.73
CA ASN A 13 13.87 -3.96 10.02
C ASN A 13 12.56 -3.26 10.39
N SER A 14 11.91 -2.60 9.42
CA SER A 14 10.63 -1.92 9.66
C SER A 14 9.45 -2.66 9.05
N GLU A 15 9.67 -3.81 8.44
CA GLU A 15 8.64 -4.53 7.67
C GLU A 15 7.40 -4.83 8.53
N ASP A 16 7.61 -5.34 9.73
CA ASP A 16 6.48 -5.73 10.59
C ASP A 16 5.67 -4.52 11.03
N GLN A 17 6.32 -3.44 11.42
CA GLN A 17 5.62 -2.23 11.86
C GLN A 17 4.87 -1.59 10.69
N VAL A 18 5.51 -1.48 9.53
CA VAL A 18 4.85 -0.91 8.35
C VAL A 18 3.67 -1.78 7.93
N LEU A 19 3.82 -3.10 7.95
CA LEU A 19 2.71 -4.00 7.61
C LEU A 19 1.51 -3.77 8.52
N LYS A 20 1.75 -3.62 9.82
CA LYS A 20 0.70 -3.34 10.79
C LYS A 20 0.01 -2.01 10.48
N ASP A 21 0.80 -0.98 10.19
CA ASP A 21 0.26 0.34 9.88
C ASP A 21 -0.53 0.35 8.57
N VAL A 22 -0.04 -0.36 7.54
CA VAL A 22 -0.76 -0.50 6.27
C VAL A 22 -2.10 -1.20 6.48
N ARG A 23 -2.10 -2.29 7.23
CA ARG A 23 -3.34 -3.05 7.49
C ARG A 23 -4.38 -2.25 8.26
N ALA A 24 -3.97 -1.22 9.00
CA ALA A 24 -4.89 -0.38 9.76
C ALA A 24 -5.56 0.71 8.92
N VAL A 25 -5.13 0.92 7.68
CA VAL A 25 -5.69 1.96 6.82
C VAL A 25 -6.99 1.46 6.19
N ASP A 26 -8.06 2.26 6.27
CA ASP A 26 -9.32 1.94 5.61
C ASP A 26 -9.10 1.88 4.11
N GLY A 27 -9.65 0.86 3.46
CA GLY A 27 -9.49 0.64 2.03
C GLY A 27 -8.45 -0.42 1.70
N VAL A 28 -7.60 -0.78 2.65
CA VAL A 28 -6.65 -1.89 2.47
C VAL A 28 -7.38 -3.19 2.74
N GLN A 29 -7.46 -4.06 1.72
CA GLN A 29 -8.17 -5.33 1.81
C GLN A 29 -7.24 -6.44 2.30
N GLU A 30 -6.00 -6.42 1.88
CA GLU A 30 -4.99 -7.39 2.30
C GLU A 30 -3.62 -6.75 2.13
N ALA A 31 -2.67 -7.20 2.95
CA ALA A 31 -1.29 -6.73 2.88
C ALA A 31 -0.37 -7.82 3.43
N TYR A 32 0.78 -7.97 2.81
CA TYR A 32 1.75 -9.02 3.14
C TYR A 32 3.17 -8.51 3.00
N VAL A 33 4.06 -9.07 3.82
CA VAL A 33 5.49 -8.97 3.57
C VAL A 33 5.82 -9.93 2.44
N VAL A 34 6.59 -9.48 1.47
CA VAL A 34 6.99 -10.29 0.32
C VAL A 34 8.51 -10.26 0.18
N TYR A 35 9.04 -11.23 -0.57
CA TYR A 35 10.46 -11.25 -0.90
C TYR A 35 10.63 -10.96 -2.39
N GLY A 36 11.57 -10.09 -2.71
CA GLY A 36 11.87 -9.70 -4.08
C GLY A 36 12.35 -8.27 -4.14
N VAL A 37 12.01 -7.61 -5.23
CA VAL A 37 12.39 -6.21 -5.42
C VAL A 37 11.69 -5.30 -4.41
N TYR A 38 10.49 -5.68 -3.97
CA TYR A 38 9.71 -4.92 -3.00
C TYR A 38 9.61 -5.70 -1.69
N ASP A 39 9.30 -4.97 -0.62
CA ASP A 39 9.25 -5.52 0.73
C ASP A 39 7.84 -5.87 1.18
N LEU A 40 6.85 -5.10 0.74
CA LEU A 40 5.44 -5.34 1.06
C LEU A 40 4.59 -5.21 -0.20
N ALA A 41 3.45 -5.92 -0.18
CA ALA A 41 2.41 -5.80 -1.20
C ALA A 41 1.06 -5.69 -0.53
N ALA A 42 0.20 -4.79 -1.03
CA ALA A 42 -1.14 -4.60 -0.51
C ALA A 42 -2.14 -4.50 -1.66
N ARG A 43 -3.37 -4.99 -1.43
CA ARG A 43 -4.47 -4.77 -2.34
C ARG A 43 -5.43 -3.77 -1.70
N ILE A 44 -5.77 -2.73 -2.44
CA ILE A 44 -6.61 -1.64 -1.94
C ILE A 44 -7.84 -1.46 -2.82
N GLU A 45 -8.89 -0.90 -2.25
CA GLU A 45 -10.13 -0.58 -2.94
C GLU A 45 -10.62 0.79 -2.53
N ALA A 46 -11.26 1.48 -3.44
CA ALA A 46 -11.96 2.74 -3.15
C ALA A 46 -13.16 2.91 -4.08
N VAL A 47 -14.09 3.75 -3.69
CA VAL A 47 -15.33 3.98 -4.43
C VAL A 47 -15.05 4.65 -5.77
N SER A 48 -14.09 5.57 -5.79
CA SER A 48 -13.74 6.32 -6.99
C SER A 48 -12.23 6.30 -7.23
N MET A 49 -11.83 6.62 -8.45
CA MET A 49 -10.41 6.71 -8.79
C MET A 49 -9.73 7.82 -7.98
N THR A 50 -10.42 8.93 -7.76
CA THR A 50 -9.88 10.02 -6.96
C THR A 50 -9.58 9.55 -5.54
N GLU A 51 -10.51 8.84 -4.91
CA GLU A 51 -10.32 8.30 -3.57
C GLU A 51 -9.21 7.27 -3.53
N LEU A 52 -9.09 6.45 -4.58
CA LEU A 52 -8.02 5.45 -4.67
C LEU A 52 -6.64 6.13 -4.67
N LYS A 53 -6.49 7.17 -5.47
CA LYS A 53 -5.24 7.93 -5.54
C LYS A 53 -4.94 8.66 -4.23
N GLU A 54 -5.95 9.20 -3.58
CA GLU A 54 -5.79 9.86 -2.28
C GLU A 54 -5.40 8.86 -1.20
N LEU A 55 -5.95 7.66 -1.23
CA LEU A 55 -5.58 6.61 -0.30
C LEU A 55 -4.07 6.34 -0.35
N VAL A 56 -3.52 6.25 -1.55
CA VAL A 56 -2.08 6.05 -1.70
C VAL A 56 -1.30 7.29 -1.26
N SER A 57 -1.63 8.45 -1.80
CA SER A 57 -0.80 9.66 -1.61
C SER A 57 -0.91 10.25 -0.21
N ARG A 58 -2.08 10.17 0.42
CA ARG A 58 -2.32 10.79 1.72
C ARG A 58 -2.15 9.84 2.90
N HIS A 59 -2.30 8.55 2.67
CA HIS A 59 -2.24 7.57 3.75
C HIS A 59 -1.07 6.61 3.62
N LEU A 60 -1.01 5.84 2.54
CA LEU A 60 -0.01 4.78 2.44
C LEU A 60 1.41 5.32 2.31
N ARG A 61 1.60 6.33 1.46
CA ARG A 61 2.93 6.91 1.26
C ARG A 61 3.43 7.68 2.47
N MET A 62 2.53 8.09 3.36
CA MET A 62 2.88 8.89 4.53
C MET A 62 3.19 8.04 5.76
N ILE A 63 3.06 6.74 5.66
CA ILE A 63 3.39 5.83 6.77
C ILE A 63 4.89 5.92 7.05
N THR A 64 5.23 6.03 8.33
CA THR A 64 6.63 6.11 8.75
C THR A 64 7.41 4.88 8.27
N ASN A 65 8.62 5.11 7.78
CA ASN A 65 9.55 4.10 7.26
C ASN A 65 9.19 3.54 5.89
N VAL A 66 8.16 4.05 5.23
CA VAL A 66 7.91 3.75 3.82
C VAL A 66 8.87 4.60 2.99
N LYS A 67 9.71 3.94 2.19
CA LYS A 67 10.68 4.62 1.32
C LYS A 67 10.08 4.98 -0.01
N THR A 68 9.51 4.00 -0.70
CA THR A 68 8.89 4.18 -2.02
C THR A 68 7.64 3.34 -2.13
N THR A 69 6.75 3.75 -3.02
CA THR A 69 5.56 2.98 -3.38
C THR A 69 5.45 2.90 -4.90
N LEU A 70 4.92 1.77 -5.37
CA LEU A 70 4.54 1.61 -6.77
C LEU A 70 3.09 1.17 -6.79
N THR A 71 2.24 1.92 -7.48
CA THR A 71 0.81 1.62 -7.55
C THR A 71 0.47 1.04 -8.92
N LEU A 72 -0.16 -0.13 -8.90
CA LEU A 72 -0.64 -0.81 -10.10
C LEU A 72 -2.17 -0.79 -10.08
N ILE A 73 -2.77 0.13 -10.84
CA ILE A 73 -4.22 0.24 -10.90
C ILE A 73 -4.76 -0.87 -11.78
N LEU A 74 -5.76 -1.60 -11.26
CA LEU A 74 -6.35 -2.70 -12.00
C LEU A 74 -7.37 -2.15 -12.98
N VAL A 75 -7.26 -2.59 -14.23
CA VAL A 75 -8.17 -2.20 -15.33
C VAL A 75 -8.81 -3.48 -15.85
N GLU A 76 -10.13 -3.50 -15.86
CA GLU A 76 -10.85 -4.65 -16.36
C GLU A 76 -11.04 -4.60 -17.87
#